data_ef9f43e23eade4c3cdb713e60b2cc03b
#
_entry.id   ef9f43e23eade4c3cdb713e60b2cc03b
#
_cell.length_a   1.000
_cell.length_b   1.000
_cell.length_c   1.000
_cell.angle_alpha   90.00
_cell.angle_beta   90.00
_cell.angle_gamma   90.00
#
_symmetry.space_group_name_H-M   'P 1'
#
loop_
_entity.id
_entity.type
_entity.pdbx_description
1 polymer ?
#
loop_
_entity_poly.entity_id
_entity_poly.type
_entity_poly.pdbx_seq_one_letter_code
_entity_poly.pdbx_strand_id
1 'polypeptide(L)'
;AFCSYLKKLPDSIVSFDWKRLNEDLDNKMYFDSSIPQGYGIGSSGALVASIYDKYALDKITVLENLTKEKLQHLKIIFAAMESFFHGKSSGLDPLNSYLSLPILINSQDHIEPTGIPSQNPDGKGAVFLLDSGIVGETAPMVSIFMESMKQEPFRKMMKNQFINYTDACVDDFLNANLTSLFSNIKQLSNLVLHNFKPMIPKEFHAIWKHGIESNDYYLKLCGSGGGGYILGFAQDFEKAKETLKGHRLEVVYNF
;
A
#
# COMPACT_ATOMS: atom_id res chain seq x y z
N ALA A 1 2.18 14.01 21.30
CA ALA A 1 3.33 14.08 20.38
C ALA A 1 2.89 14.52 18.98
N PHE A 2 1.93 13.83 18.29
CA PHE A 2 1.52 14.14 16.92
C PHE A 2 0.95 15.57 16.80
N CYS A 3 0.02 15.98 17.65
CA CYS A 3 -0.52 17.36 17.64
C CYS A 3 0.56 18.44 17.82
N SER A 4 1.58 18.17 18.66
CA SER A 4 2.71 19.08 18.82
C SER A 4 3.60 19.17 17.58
N TYR A 5 3.65 18.11 16.79
CA TYR A 5 4.30 18.10 15.49
C TYR A 5 3.50 18.89 14.46
N LEU A 6 2.19 18.64 14.36
CA LEU A 6 1.30 19.36 13.44
C LEU A 6 1.33 20.89 13.66
N LYS A 7 1.43 21.33 14.91
CA LYS A 7 1.56 22.77 15.26
C LYS A 7 2.85 23.42 14.74
N LYS A 8 3.84 22.64 14.30
CA LYS A 8 5.10 23.15 13.72
C LYS A 8 5.06 23.21 12.20
N LEU A 9 4.04 22.63 11.57
CA LEU A 9 3.87 22.74 10.13
C LEU A 9 3.49 24.17 9.76
N PRO A 10 4.02 24.72 8.66
CA PRO A 10 3.63 26.05 8.20
C PRO A 10 2.14 26.11 7.81
N ASP A 11 1.45 27.18 8.18
CA ASP A 11 0.05 27.41 7.79
C ASP A 11 -0.14 27.46 6.26
N SER A 12 0.93 27.75 5.51
CA SER A 12 0.93 27.68 4.05
C SER A 12 0.83 26.26 3.50
N ILE A 13 1.08 25.24 4.33
CA ILE A 13 0.89 23.82 3.97
C ILE A 13 -0.49 23.36 4.42
N VAL A 14 -0.84 23.56 5.67
CA VAL A 14 -2.13 23.18 6.27
C VAL A 14 -2.40 23.95 7.55
N SER A 15 -3.60 24.44 7.69
CA SER A 15 -4.11 25.08 8.92
C SER A 15 -5.17 24.20 9.57
N PHE A 16 -5.24 24.22 10.91
CA PHE A 16 -6.17 23.38 11.67
C PHE A 16 -7.05 24.19 12.63
N ASP A 17 -8.26 23.74 12.85
CA ASP A 17 -9.11 24.17 13.96
C ASP A 17 -8.58 23.59 15.28
N TRP A 18 -7.57 24.28 15.83
CA TRP A 18 -6.90 23.87 17.07
C TRP A 18 -7.84 23.90 18.28
N LYS A 19 -8.84 24.80 18.28
CA LYS A 19 -9.79 24.87 19.37
C LYS A 19 -10.61 23.59 19.43
N ARG A 20 -11.23 23.22 18.32
CA ARG A 20 -12.02 22.00 18.22
C ARG A 20 -11.19 20.73 18.47
N LEU A 21 -9.98 20.66 17.93
CA LEU A 21 -9.10 19.51 18.16
C LEU A 21 -8.74 19.35 19.64
N ASN A 22 -8.41 20.45 20.34
CA ASN A 22 -8.09 20.37 21.76
C ASN A 22 -9.33 20.00 22.59
N GLU A 23 -10.49 20.58 22.32
CA GLU A 23 -11.77 20.22 22.98
C GLU A 23 -12.07 18.72 22.83
N ASP A 24 -11.91 18.16 21.63
CA ASP A 24 -12.14 16.73 21.38
C ASP A 24 -11.11 15.84 22.13
N LEU A 25 -9.84 16.26 22.21
CA LEU A 25 -8.81 15.56 22.98
C LEU A 25 -9.08 15.58 24.49
N ASP A 26 -9.53 16.73 25.03
CA ASP A 26 -9.91 16.87 26.43
C ASP A 26 -11.12 15.97 26.77
N ASN A 27 -12.01 15.79 25.80
CA ASN A 27 -13.13 14.86 25.87
C ASN A 27 -12.75 13.39 25.57
N LYS A 28 -11.44 13.06 25.61
CA LYS A 28 -10.91 11.70 25.42
C LYS A 28 -11.23 11.09 24.06
N MET A 29 -11.22 11.90 22.99
CA MET A 29 -11.29 11.38 21.63
C MET A 29 -10.20 10.34 21.38
N TYR A 30 -10.56 9.25 20.72
CA TYR A 30 -9.62 8.23 20.26
C TYR A 30 -9.83 7.94 18.77
N PHE A 31 -8.81 7.39 18.16
CA PHE A 31 -8.87 6.91 16.78
C PHE A 31 -9.09 5.40 16.79
N ASP A 32 -10.18 4.98 16.15
CA ASP A 32 -10.50 3.57 15.94
C ASP A 32 -10.34 3.22 14.45
N SER A 33 -9.69 2.11 14.16
CA SER A 33 -9.43 1.68 12.79
C SER A 33 -9.39 0.16 12.69
N SER A 34 -10.01 -0.37 11.64
CA SER A 34 -9.89 -1.78 11.28
C SER A 34 -8.51 -2.14 10.67
N ILE A 35 -7.69 -1.14 10.35
CA ILE A 35 -6.36 -1.34 9.77
C ILE A 35 -5.35 -1.60 10.91
N PRO A 36 -4.77 -2.80 11.02
CA PRO A 36 -3.80 -3.08 12.07
C PRO A 36 -2.49 -2.30 11.87
N GLN A 37 -1.89 -1.85 12.97
CA GLN A 37 -0.64 -1.10 12.93
C GLN A 37 0.54 -2.01 12.54
N GLY A 38 1.43 -1.50 11.67
CA GLY A 38 2.62 -2.23 11.24
C GLY A 38 2.35 -3.35 10.22
N TYR A 39 1.18 -3.34 9.58
CA TYR A 39 0.79 -4.35 8.59
C TYR A 39 1.01 -3.93 7.13
N GLY A 40 1.62 -2.76 6.87
CA GLY A 40 2.01 -2.33 5.53
C GLY A 40 0.86 -1.90 4.61
N ILE A 41 -0.30 -1.60 5.19
CA ILE A 41 -1.51 -1.18 4.46
C ILE A 41 -2.05 0.18 4.92
N GLY A 42 -1.18 1.06 5.39
CA GLY A 42 -1.47 2.49 5.57
C GLY A 42 -2.21 2.87 6.86
N SER A 43 -1.98 2.19 8.01
CA SER A 43 -2.63 2.56 9.27
C SER A 43 -2.30 3.99 9.74
N SER A 44 -1.06 4.46 9.56
CA SER A 44 -0.68 5.86 9.82
C SER A 44 -1.37 6.82 8.87
N GLY A 45 -1.49 6.43 7.60
CA GLY A 45 -2.19 7.20 6.58
C GLY A 45 -3.67 7.42 6.93
N ALA A 46 -4.34 6.39 7.42
CA ALA A 46 -5.74 6.49 7.85
C ALA A 46 -5.93 7.48 9.02
N LEU A 47 -5.02 7.47 10.01
CA LEU A 47 -5.03 8.46 11.10
C LEU A 47 -4.81 9.88 10.57
N VAL A 48 -3.82 10.07 9.69
CA VAL A 48 -3.53 11.38 9.08
C VAL A 48 -4.72 11.89 8.29
N ALA A 49 -5.33 11.05 7.45
CA ALA A 49 -6.51 11.38 6.67
C ALA A 49 -7.69 11.80 7.56
N SER A 50 -7.93 11.05 8.65
CA SER A 50 -9.00 11.36 9.61
C SER A 50 -8.80 12.69 10.34
N ILE A 51 -7.56 13.02 10.73
CA ILE A 51 -7.25 14.31 11.37
C ILE A 51 -7.42 15.46 10.37
N TYR A 52 -6.95 15.29 9.14
CA TYR A 52 -7.14 16.27 8.08
C TYR A 52 -8.64 16.50 7.80
N ASP A 53 -9.38 15.42 7.60
CA ASP A 53 -10.82 15.53 7.29
C ASP A 53 -11.60 16.23 8.41
N LYS A 54 -11.29 15.94 9.65
CA LYS A 54 -12.06 16.47 10.78
C LYS A 54 -11.67 17.90 11.17
N TYR A 55 -10.39 18.26 11.04
CA TYR A 55 -9.86 19.47 11.66
C TYR A 55 -9.15 20.45 10.72
N ALA A 56 -8.82 20.06 9.47
CA ALA A 56 -8.20 21.01 8.56
C ALA A 56 -9.19 22.13 8.19
N LEU A 57 -8.71 23.37 8.21
CA LEU A 57 -9.38 24.54 7.64
C LEU A 57 -9.13 24.55 6.12
N ASP A 58 -10.06 25.12 5.35
CA ASP A 58 -9.97 25.25 3.87
C ASP A 58 -9.57 23.93 3.15
N LYS A 59 -10.11 22.82 3.63
CA LYS A 59 -9.77 21.50 3.11
C LYS A 59 -10.24 21.28 1.67
N ILE A 60 -9.42 20.61 0.91
CA ILE A 60 -9.77 20.13 -0.43
C ILE A 60 -10.69 18.93 -0.27
N THR A 61 -11.95 19.05 -0.73
CA THR A 61 -12.95 17.98 -0.64
C THR A 61 -12.97 17.12 -1.90
N VAL A 62 -13.28 15.84 -1.74
CA VAL A 62 -13.33 14.86 -2.85
C VAL A 62 -14.50 15.14 -3.80
N LEU A 63 -15.58 15.75 -3.29
CA LEU A 63 -16.82 15.99 -4.02
C LEU A 63 -16.75 17.16 -5.01
N GLU A 64 -15.75 18.02 -4.91
CA GLU A 64 -15.54 19.15 -5.79
C GLU A 64 -14.39 18.85 -6.76
N ASN A 65 -14.64 18.91 -8.07
CA ASN A 65 -13.66 18.76 -9.16
C ASN A 65 -12.21 18.53 -8.72
N LEU A 66 -11.84 17.25 -8.54
CA LEU A 66 -10.52 16.85 -8.09
C LEU A 66 -9.51 17.01 -9.25
N THR A 67 -8.95 18.21 -9.38
CA THR A 67 -7.93 18.48 -10.40
C THR A 67 -6.58 17.87 -10.04
N LYS A 68 -5.69 17.75 -11.03
CA LYS A 68 -4.31 17.27 -10.81
C LYS A 68 -3.56 18.12 -9.78
N GLU A 69 -3.76 19.44 -9.82
CA GLU A 69 -3.15 20.39 -8.88
C GLU A 69 -3.65 20.15 -7.45
N LYS A 70 -4.95 19.92 -7.27
CA LYS A 70 -5.55 19.58 -5.97
C LYS A 70 -5.01 18.26 -5.42
N LEU A 71 -4.86 17.24 -6.27
CA LEU A 71 -4.27 15.96 -5.89
C LEU A 71 -2.81 16.11 -5.46
N GLN A 72 -2.01 16.86 -6.21
CA GLN A 72 -0.62 17.12 -5.84
C GLN A 72 -0.53 17.92 -4.54
N HIS A 73 -1.41 18.89 -4.34
CA HIS A 73 -1.45 19.66 -3.10
C HIS A 73 -1.82 18.79 -1.90
N LEU A 74 -2.87 17.94 -2.03
CA LEU A 74 -3.21 16.96 -0.99
C LEU A 74 -2.04 16.03 -0.68
N LYS A 75 -1.33 15.52 -1.70
CA LYS A 75 -0.15 14.68 -1.51
C LYS A 75 0.94 15.40 -0.70
N ILE A 76 1.19 16.68 -0.98
CA ILE A 76 2.18 17.48 -0.25
C ILE A 76 1.76 17.66 1.22
N ILE A 77 0.50 18.01 1.47
CA ILE A 77 -0.05 18.15 2.82
C ILE A 77 0.10 16.83 3.58
N PHE A 78 -0.35 15.74 3.00
CA PHE A 78 -0.32 14.44 3.62
C PHE A 78 1.11 13.92 3.84
N ALA A 79 2.03 14.17 2.91
CA ALA A 79 3.44 13.84 3.09
C ALA A 79 4.03 14.60 4.30
N ALA A 80 3.71 15.90 4.42
CA ALA A 80 4.17 16.69 5.56
C ALA A 80 3.60 16.17 6.89
N MET A 81 2.30 15.86 6.94
CA MET A 81 1.67 15.34 8.17
C MET A 81 2.19 13.96 8.55
N GLU A 82 2.29 13.04 7.59
CA GLU A 82 2.69 11.64 7.82
C GLU A 82 4.18 11.49 8.13
N SER A 83 5.01 12.47 7.78
CA SER A 83 6.44 12.47 8.10
C SER A 83 6.74 12.42 9.59
N PHE A 84 5.75 12.70 10.45
CA PHE A 84 5.84 12.44 11.89
C PHE A 84 6.14 10.97 12.21
N PHE A 85 5.54 10.04 11.49
CA PHE A 85 5.65 8.60 11.77
C PHE A 85 6.88 7.96 11.12
N HIS A 86 7.29 8.47 9.95
CA HIS A 86 8.28 7.81 9.10
C HIS A 86 9.51 8.67 8.78
N GLY A 87 9.60 9.87 9.34
CA GLY A 87 10.68 10.84 9.06
C GLY A 87 10.53 11.49 7.68
N LYS A 88 10.29 10.70 6.64
CA LYS A 88 9.95 11.16 5.28
C LYS A 88 8.86 10.26 4.70
N SER A 89 7.76 10.87 4.29
CA SER A 89 6.64 10.18 3.67
C SER A 89 6.40 10.64 2.24
N SER A 90 5.84 9.75 1.41
CA SER A 90 5.33 10.08 0.07
C SER A 90 3.97 10.77 0.11
N GLY A 91 3.21 10.65 1.21
CA GLY A 91 1.84 11.13 1.36
C GLY A 91 0.79 10.29 0.61
N LEU A 92 1.18 9.14 0.05
CA LEU A 92 0.28 8.32 -0.77
C LEU A 92 -0.72 7.52 0.06
N ASP A 93 -0.31 6.96 1.21
CA ASP A 93 -1.19 6.20 2.07
C ASP A 93 -2.33 7.07 2.63
N PRO A 94 -2.06 8.25 3.22
CA PRO A 94 -3.15 9.13 3.65
C PRO A 94 -3.96 9.70 2.48
N LEU A 95 -3.35 9.94 1.31
CA LEU A 95 -4.07 10.37 0.12
C LEU A 95 -5.10 9.32 -0.30
N ASN A 96 -4.68 8.06 -0.42
CA ASN A 96 -5.56 6.95 -0.76
C ASN A 96 -6.68 6.77 0.27
N SER A 97 -6.35 6.83 1.56
CA SER A 97 -7.33 6.73 2.66
C SER A 97 -8.35 7.89 2.62
N TYR A 98 -7.92 9.10 2.31
CA TYR A 98 -8.78 10.28 2.25
C TYR A 98 -9.72 10.26 1.04
N LEU A 99 -9.18 9.91 -0.13
CA LEU A 99 -9.94 9.89 -1.38
C LEU A 99 -10.97 8.76 -1.41
N SER A 100 -10.67 7.63 -0.77
CA SER A 100 -11.47 6.40 -0.85
C SER A 100 -11.75 5.96 -2.30
N LEU A 101 -10.78 6.24 -3.19
CA LEU A 101 -10.83 5.94 -4.62
C LEU A 101 -9.53 5.26 -5.04
N PRO A 102 -9.58 4.30 -5.98
CA PRO A 102 -8.36 3.78 -6.59
C PRO A 102 -7.58 4.91 -7.28
N ILE A 103 -6.28 4.96 -7.03
CA ILE A 103 -5.37 5.92 -7.65
C ILE A 103 -4.31 5.18 -8.46
N LEU A 104 -4.06 5.66 -9.67
CA LEU A 104 -2.97 5.21 -10.52
C LEU A 104 -1.79 6.18 -10.37
N ILE A 105 -0.62 5.61 -10.10
CA ILE A 105 0.64 6.33 -10.03
C ILE A 105 1.51 5.81 -11.16
N ASN A 106 1.80 6.65 -12.15
CA ASN A 106 2.66 6.27 -13.25
C ASN A 106 4.15 6.54 -12.95
N SER A 107 5.03 6.09 -13.86
CA SER A 107 6.48 6.23 -13.74
C SER A 107 7.01 7.67 -13.65
N GLN A 108 6.16 8.66 -13.91
CA GLN A 108 6.48 10.10 -13.85
C GLN A 108 5.93 10.76 -12.58
N ASP A 109 5.52 9.95 -11.60
CA ASP A 109 4.90 10.41 -10.35
C ASP A 109 3.59 11.20 -10.59
N HIS A 110 2.94 10.96 -11.71
CA HIS A 110 1.60 11.46 -11.95
C HIS A 110 0.61 10.59 -11.18
N ILE A 111 -0.32 11.25 -10.51
CA ILE A 111 -1.38 10.62 -9.73
C ILE A 111 -2.69 10.97 -10.39
N GLU A 112 -3.50 9.97 -10.65
CA GLU A 112 -4.85 10.16 -11.18
C GLU A 112 -5.82 9.13 -10.59
N PRO A 113 -7.08 9.50 -10.34
CA PRO A 113 -8.11 8.54 -10.03
C PRO A 113 -8.28 7.57 -11.21
N THR A 114 -8.46 6.31 -10.92
CA THR A 114 -8.71 5.31 -11.95
C THR A 114 -9.90 4.44 -11.59
N GLY A 115 -10.57 3.89 -12.61
CA GLY A 115 -11.54 2.82 -12.42
C GLY A 115 -10.83 1.49 -12.33
N ILE A 116 -11.32 0.60 -11.49
CA ILE A 116 -10.93 -0.81 -11.49
C ILE A 116 -12.05 -1.65 -12.11
N PRO A 117 -11.74 -2.79 -12.72
CA PRO A 117 -12.77 -3.67 -13.24
C PRO A 117 -13.78 -4.08 -12.16
N SER A 118 -15.02 -4.31 -12.56
CA SER A 118 -16.04 -4.79 -11.63
C SER A 118 -15.65 -6.17 -11.09
N GLN A 119 -15.82 -6.37 -9.80
CA GLN A 119 -15.60 -7.67 -9.20
C GLN A 119 -16.62 -8.68 -9.72
N ASN A 120 -16.18 -9.93 -9.87
CA ASN A 120 -17.05 -11.07 -10.14
C ASN A 120 -17.24 -11.88 -8.85
N PRO A 121 -18.38 -11.70 -8.11
CA PRO A 121 -18.59 -12.41 -6.85
C PRO A 121 -18.61 -13.93 -6.98
N ASP A 122 -18.95 -14.45 -8.16
CA ASP A 122 -19.01 -15.88 -8.47
C ASP A 122 -17.71 -16.39 -9.12
N GLY A 123 -16.72 -15.50 -9.27
CA GLY A 123 -15.41 -15.83 -9.83
C GLY A 123 -14.59 -16.75 -8.94
N LYS A 124 -13.78 -17.59 -9.54
CA LYS A 124 -12.88 -18.48 -8.79
C LYS A 124 -11.59 -17.82 -8.36
N GLY A 125 -11.19 -16.77 -9.06
CA GLY A 125 -9.95 -16.07 -8.82
C GLY A 125 -10.10 -14.97 -7.77
N ALA A 126 -9.02 -14.70 -7.03
CA ALA A 126 -9.02 -13.63 -6.05
C ALA A 126 -7.67 -12.92 -5.91
N VAL A 127 -7.75 -11.65 -5.52
CA VAL A 127 -6.67 -10.95 -4.80
C VAL A 127 -6.97 -11.03 -3.32
N PHE A 128 -6.01 -11.41 -2.51
CA PHE A 128 -6.19 -11.61 -1.08
C PHE A 128 -5.01 -11.09 -0.27
N LEU A 129 -5.26 -10.81 0.99
CA LEU A 129 -4.26 -10.51 2.00
C LEU A 129 -3.96 -11.79 2.78
N LEU A 130 -2.68 -12.16 2.86
CA LEU A 130 -2.15 -13.23 3.69
C LEU A 130 -1.53 -12.57 4.93
N ASP A 131 -2.10 -12.85 6.09
CA ASP A 131 -1.59 -12.34 7.37
C ASP A 131 -0.31 -13.10 7.78
N SER A 132 0.78 -12.37 7.92
CA SER A 132 2.04 -12.96 8.37
C SER A 132 2.08 -13.22 9.88
N GLY A 133 1.18 -12.62 10.67
CA GLY A 133 1.23 -12.65 12.13
C GLY A 133 2.40 -11.89 12.74
N ILE A 134 3.18 -11.17 11.93
CA ILE A 134 4.40 -10.45 12.34
C ILE A 134 4.19 -8.96 12.07
N VAL A 135 4.44 -8.12 13.06
CA VAL A 135 4.42 -6.66 12.86
C VAL A 135 5.70 -6.24 12.12
N GLY A 136 5.53 -5.57 10.98
CA GLY A 136 6.65 -5.08 10.17
C GLY A 136 7.19 -3.73 10.66
N GLU A 137 8.50 -3.54 10.49
CA GLU A 137 9.17 -2.25 10.72
C GLU A 137 9.69 -1.69 9.39
N THR A 138 9.25 -0.49 9.03
CA THR A 138 9.57 0.13 7.73
C THR A 138 11.05 0.51 7.61
N ALA A 139 11.64 1.13 8.64
CA ALA A 139 12.98 1.68 8.55
C ALA A 139 14.07 0.65 8.24
N PRO A 140 14.13 -0.53 8.89
CA PRO A 140 15.09 -1.57 8.55
C PRO A 140 14.94 -2.06 7.10
N MET A 141 13.70 -2.23 6.62
CA MET A 141 13.42 -2.72 5.26
C MET A 141 13.86 -1.71 4.20
N VAL A 142 13.55 -0.42 4.41
CA VAL A 142 14.03 0.66 3.54
C VAL A 142 15.56 0.71 3.51
N SER A 143 16.22 0.50 4.65
CA SER A 143 17.69 0.45 4.71
C SER A 143 18.24 -0.70 3.86
N ILE A 144 17.68 -1.90 3.97
CA ILE A 144 18.07 -3.06 3.14
C ILE A 144 17.88 -2.76 1.66
N PHE A 145 16.75 -2.16 1.28
CA PHE A 145 16.48 -1.77 -0.10
C PHE A 145 17.51 -0.76 -0.61
N MET A 146 17.82 0.29 0.16
CA MET A 146 18.78 1.32 -0.22
C MET A 146 20.20 0.77 -0.36
N GLU A 147 20.61 -0.18 0.48
CA GLU A 147 21.90 -0.89 0.33
C GLU A 147 21.90 -1.73 -0.96
N SER A 148 20.82 -2.44 -1.26
CA SER A 148 20.67 -3.20 -2.51
C SER A 148 20.76 -2.28 -3.74
N MET A 149 20.18 -1.08 -3.67
CA MET A 149 20.24 -0.08 -4.75
C MET A 149 21.65 0.45 -5.03
N LYS A 150 22.62 0.28 -4.14
CA LYS A 150 24.03 0.59 -4.42
C LYS A 150 24.68 -0.40 -5.39
N GLN A 151 24.10 -1.60 -5.53
CA GLN A 151 24.61 -2.65 -6.41
C GLN A 151 24.07 -2.48 -7.84
N GLU A 152 24.95 -2.42 -8.82
CA GLU A 152 24.58 -2.23 -10.23
C GLU A 152 23.65 -3.35 -10.76
N PRO A 153 23.88 -4.64 -10.47
CA PRO A 153 23.00 -5.70 -10.93
C PRO A 153 21.55 -5.53 -10.41
N PHE A 154 21.40 -5.09 -9.15
CA PHE A 154 20.08 -4.85 -8.56
C PHE A 154 19.37 -3.67 -9.25
N ARG A 155 20.09 -2.56 -9.51
CA ARG A 155 19.51 -1.42 -10.26
C ARG A 155 19.09 -1.81 -11.69
N LYS A 156 19.91 -2.63 -12.37
CA LYS A 156 19.56 -3.14 -13.71
C LYS A 156 18.30 -4.03 -13.67
N MET A 157 18.22 -4.93 -12.70
CA MET A 157 17.03 -5.77 -12.50
C MET A 157 15.79 -4.89 -12.22
N MET A 158 15.90 -3.90 -11.32
CA MET A 158 14.81 -2.97 -11.04
C MET A 158 14.31 -2.27 -12.30
N LYS A 159 15.23 -1.68 -13.07
CA LYS A 159 14.88 -0.90 -14.27
C LYS A 159 14.35 -1.76 -15.42
N ASN A 160 14.94 -2.93 -15.65
CA ASN A 160 14.69 -3.71 -16.87
C ASN A 160 13.67 -4.84 -16.69
N GLN A 161 13.37 -5.21 -15.44
CA GLN A 161 12.47 -6.32 -15.14
C GLN A 161 11.37 -5.92 -14.15
N PHE A 162 11.74 -5.46 -12.95
CA PHE A 162 10.77 -5.21 -11.90
C PHE A 162 9.74 -4.14 -12.29
N ILE A 163 10.19 -2.99 -12.80
CA ILE A 163 9.31 -1.91 -13.27
C ILE A 163 8.44 -2.42 -14.42
N ASN A 164 9.03 -3.05 -15.44
CA ASN A 164 8.28 -3.52 -16.60
C ASN A 164 7.18 -4.53 -16.25
N TYR A 165 7.48 -5.50 -15.36
CA TYR A 165 6.45 -6.43 -14.90
C TYR A 165 5.41 -5.78 -14.00
N THR A 166 5.79 -4.76 -13.22
CA THR A 166 4.85 -4.00 -12.41
C THR A 166 3.87 -3.24 -13.31
N ASP A 167 4.38 -2.50 -14.28
CA ASP A 167 3.57 -1.74 -15.24
C ASP A 167 2.65 -2.68 -16.04
N ALA A 168 3.18 -3.80 -16.54
CA ALA A 168 2.37 -4.81 -17.24
C ALA A 168 1.27 -5.40 -16.34
N CYS A 169 1.54 -5.68 -15.06
CA CYS A 169 0.51 -6.15 -14.13
C CYS A 169 -0.58 -5.09 -13.90
N VAL A 170 -0.22 -3.82 -13.81
CA VAL A 170 -1.19 -2.72 -13.66
C VAL A 170 -2.07 -2.63 -14.91
N ASP A 171 -1.46 -2.58 -16.09
CA ASP A 171 -2.19 -2.49 -17.37
C ASP A 171 -3.11 -3.70 -17.57
N ASP A 172 -2.61 -4.92 -17.33
CA ASP A 172 -3.40 -6.14 -17.43
C ASP A 172 -4.59 -6.15 -16.46
N PHE A 173 -4.37 -5.71 -15.22
CA PHE A 173 -5.45 -5.63 -14.22
C PHE A 173 -6.52 -4.62 -14.63
N LEU A 174 -6.13 -3.41 -15.02
CA LEU A 174 -7.06 -2.35 -15.42
C LEU A 174 -7.88 -2.73 -16.67
N ASN A 175 -7.30 -3.53 -17.57
CA ASN A 175 -7.96 -4.02 -18.79
C ASN A 175 -8.64 -5.39 -18.60
N ALA A 176 -8.70 -5.93 -17.37
CA ALA A 176 -9.25 -7.26 -17.06
C ALA A 176 -8.61 -8.41 -17.87
N ASN A 177 -7.33 -8.27 -18.24
CA ASN A 177 -6.58 -9.26 -19.01
C ASN A 177 -5.95 -10.31 -18.08
N LEU A 178 -6.78 -11.21 -17.53
CA LEU A 178 -6.37 -12.12 -16.46
C LEU A 178 -5.26 -13.09 -16.88
N THR A 179 -5.27 -13.58 -18.14
CA THR A 179 -4.25 -14.52 -18.61
C THR A 179 -2.85 -13.90 -18.59
N SER A 180 -2.71 -12.69 -19.10
CA SER A 180 -1.45 -11.94 -19.07
C SER A 180 -1.09 -11.51 -17.65
N LEU A 181 -2.06 -11.02 -16.87
CA LEU A 181 -1.87 -10.66 -15.47
C LEU A 181 -1.21 -11.79 -14.67
N PHE A 182 -1.76 -13.00 -14.72
CA PHE A 182 -1.21 -14.13 -13.97
C PHE A 182 0.16 -14.58 -14.47
N SER A 183 0.46 -14.41 -15.76
CA SER A 183 1.80 -14.61 -16.29
C SER A 183 2.80 -13.58 -15.74
N ASN A 184 2.44 -12.30 -15.76
CA ASN A 184 3.30 -11.22 -15.32
C ASN A 184 3.48 -11.19 -13.80
N ILE A 185 2.41 -11.44 -13.03
CA ILE A 185 2.51 -11.50 -11.56
C ILE A 185 3.36 -12.68 -11.07
N LYS A 186 3.38 -13.82 -11.81
CA LYS A 186 4.30 -14.91 -11.54
C LYS A 186 5.75 -14.48 -11.65
N GLN A 187 6.10 -13.76 -12.72
CA GLN A 187 7.47 -13.25 -12.93
C GLN A 187 7.82 -12.21 -11.83
N LEU A 188 6.91 -11.31 -11.53
CA LEU A 188 7.11 -10.31 -10.47
C LEU A 188 7.29 -10.98 -9.10
N SER A 189 6.47 -11.97 -8.76
CA SER A 189 6.58 -12.76 -7.53
C SER A 189 7.93 -13.46 -7.42
N ASN A 190 8.40 -14.04 -8.53
CA ASN A 190 9.70 -14.70 -8.59
C ASN A 190 10.86 -13.70 -8.40
N LEU A 191 10.80 -12.53 -9.02
CA LEU A 191 11.77 -11.45 -8.81
C LEU A 191 11.81 -11.00 -7.35
N VAL A 192 10.66 -10.85 -6.72
CA VAL A 192 10.57 -10.47 -5.31
C VAL A 192 11.21 -11.54 -4.42
N LEU A 193 10.88 -12.82 -4.61
CA LEU A 193 11.46 -13.90 -3.82
C LEU A 193 13.00 -13.94 -3.90
N HIS A 194 13.57 -13.68 -5.09
CA HIS A 194 15.02 -13.78 -5.29
C HIS A 194 15.78 -12.53 -4.86
N ASN A 195 15.23 -11.35 -5.14
CA ASN A 195 15.96 -10.09 -4.98
C ASN A 195 15.60 -9.31 -3.71
N PHE A 196 14.41 -9.58 -3.11
CA PHE A 196 13.93 -8.93 -1.90
C PHE A 196 13.82 -9.91 -0.72
N LYS A 197 14.47 -11.05 -0.82
CA LYS A 197 14.40 -12.13 0.18
C LYS A 197 14.62 -11.68 1.63
N PRO A 198 15.56 -10.74 1.94
CA PRO A 198 15.71 -10.23 3.31
C PRO A 198 14.53 -9.41 3.83
N MET A 199 13.65 -8.94 2.92
CA MET A 199 12.44 -8.18 3.24
C MET A 199 11.20 -9.08 3.40
N ILE A 200 11.32 -10.37 3.09
CA ILE A 200 10.28 -11.38 3.28
C ILE A 200 10.54 -12.10 4.60
N PRO A 201 9.56 -12.20 5.53
CA PRO A 201 9.74 -13.00 6.74
C PRO A 201 10.15 -14.44 6.40
N LYS A 202 11.11 -14.99 7.13
CA LYS A 202 11.77 -16.28 6.80
C LYS A 202 10.78 -17.44 6.69
N GLU A 203 9.76 -17.42 7.50
CA GLU A 203 8.69 -18.43 7.55
C GLU A 203 7.92 -18.52 6.24
N PHE A 204 7.89 -17.41 5.47
CA PHE A 204 7.17 -17.32 4.20
C PHE A 204 8.02 -17.67 2.97
N HIS A 205 9.33 -17.87 3.10
CA HIS A 205 10.18 -18.21 1.94
C HIS A 205 9.76 -19.51 1.25
N ALA A 206 9.48 -20.56 2.03
CA ALA A 206 9.04 -21.86 1.50
C ALA A 206 7.63 -21.77 0.89
N ILE A 207 6.72 -21.09 1.57
CA ILE A 207 5.34 -20.82 1.12
C ILE A 207 5.36 -20.06 -0.20
N TRP A 208 6.14 -19.00 -0.28
CA TRP A 208 6.28 -18.19 -1.49
C TRP A 208 6.79 -18.99 -2.68
N LYS A 209 7.86 -19.76 -2.46
CA LYS A 209 8.44 -20.65 -3.47
C LYS A 209 7.42 -21.69 -3.95
N HIS A 210 6.70 -22.32 -3.02
CA HIS A 210 5.69 -23.32 -3.32
C HIS A 210 4.59 -22.75 -4.23
N GLY A 211 4.06 -21.55 -3.95
CA GLY A 211 3.04 -20.90 -4.76
C GLY A 211 3.50 -20.68 -6.22
N ILE A 212 4.76 -20.27 -6.42
CA ILE A 212 5.34 -20.09 -7.76
C ILE A 212 5.47 -21.44 -8.50
N GLU A 213 5.91 -22.49 -7.82
CA GLU A 213 6.15 -23.82 -8.40
C GLU A 213 4.85 -24.57 -8.71
N SER A 214 3.86 -24.51 -7.82
CA SER A 214 2.55 -25.15 -8.00
C SER A 214 1.63 -24.36 -8.93
N ASN A 215 1.84 -23.06 -9.10
CA ASN A 215 0.94 -22.10 -9.76
C ASN A 215 -0.40 -21.93 -9.04
N ASP A 216 -0.49 -22.24 -7.77
CA ASP A 216 -1.73 -22.10 -6.97
C ASP A 216 -1.97 -20.65 -6.58
N TYR A 217 -0.88 -19.92 -6.31
CA TYR A 217 -0.92 -18.49 -5.97
C TYR A 217 0.43 -17.83 -6.22
N TYR A 218 0.42 -16.52 -6.31
CA TYR A 218 1.61 -15.68 -6.41
C TYR A 218 1.55 -14.59 -5.37
N LEU A 219 2.68 -14.31 -4.72
CA LEU A 219 2.76 -13.38 -3.59
C LEU A 219 3.55 -12.11 -3.96
N LYS A 220 3.22 -11.02 -3.30
CA LYS A 220 3.88 -9.71 -3.41
C LYS A 220 3.90 -9.04 -2.04
N LEU A 221 4.99 -8.35 -1.69
CA LEU A 221 5.06 -7.57 -0.46
C LEU A 221 4.04 -6.41 -0.47
N CYS A 222 3.38 -6.18 0.67
CA CYS A 222 2.69 -4.94 0.97
C CYS A 222 3.67 -3.96 1.62
N GLY A 223 3.70 -2.72 1.16
CA GLY A 223 4.60 -1.70 1.68
C GLY A 223 6.07 -2.13 1.62
N SER A 224 6.81 -1.89 2.70
CA SER A 224 8.24 -2.21 2.81
C SER A 224 8.56 -3.68 3.04
N GLY A 225 7.57 -4.51 3.36
CA GLY A 225 7.80 -5.89 3.80
C GLY A 225 8.27 -5.99 5.26
N GLY A 226 8.92 -7.10 5.60
CA GLY A 226 9.39 -7.38 6.96
C GLY A 226 8.31 -7.91 7.91
N GLY A 227 7.06 -7.98 7.46
CA GLY A 227 5.89 -8.42 8.23
C GLY A 227 4.61 -7.81 7.70
N GLY A 228 3.54 -7.88 8.49
CA GLY A 228 2.23 -7.41 8.11
C GLY A 228 1.54 -8.32 7.10
N TYR A 229 0.75 -7.73 6.22
CA TYR A 229 0.10 -8.46 5.14
C TYR A 229 1.04 -8.69 3.95
N ILE A 230 0.84 -9.83 3.31
CA ILE A 230 1.43 -10.17 2.01
C ILE A 230 0.27 -10.24 1.00
N LEU A 231 0.38 -9.54 -0.11
CA LEU A 231 -0.64 -9.55 -1.16
C LEU A 231 -0.52 -10.82 -1.99
N GLY A 232 -1.62 -11.56 -2.12
CA GLY A 232 -1.70 -12.80 -2.88
C GLY A 232 -2.64 -12.70 -4.07
N PHE A 233 -2.34 -13.43 -5.12
CA PHE A 233 -3.13 -13.55 -6.35
C PHE A 233 -3.32 -15.03 -6.65
N ALA A 234 -4.56 -15.48 -6.82
CA ALA A 234 -4.90 -16.85 -7.18
C ALA A 234 -5.90 -16.89 -8.33
N GLN A 235 -5.70 -17.81 -9.29
CA GLN A 235 -6.70 -18.11 -10.33
C GLN A 235 -7.86 -18.96 -9.79
N ASP A 236 -7.56 -19.76 -8.78
CA ASP A 236 -8.52 -20.56 -8.02
C ASP A 236 -8.23 -20.35 -6.52
N PHE A 237 -9.05 -19.53 -5.88
CA PHE A 237 -8.82 -19.15 -4.48
C PHE A 237 -9.05 -20.31 -3.51
N GLU A 238 -9.99 -21.21 -3.81
CA GLU A 238 -10.21 -22.37 -2.92
C GLU A 238 -8.97 -23.28 -2.90
N LYS A 239 -8.33 -23.47 -4.05
CA LYS A 239 -7.07 -24.22 -4.13
C LYS A 239 -5.93 -23.53 -3.37
N ALA A 240 -5.81 -22.20 -3.52
CA ALA A 240 -4.83 -21.42 -2.76
C ALA A 240 -5.07 -21.52 -1.24
N LYS A 241 -6.32 -21.48 -0.81
CA LYS A 241 -6.74 -21.59 0.58
C LYS A 241 -6.41 -22.97 1.19
N GLU A 242 -6.60 -24.05 0.42
CA GLU A 242 -6.16 -25.39 0.84
C GLU A 242 -4.66 -25.45 1.06
N THR A 243 -3.88 -24.90 0.13
CA THR A 243 -2.41 -24.86 0.19
C THR A 243 -1.89 -23.97 1.32
N LEU A 244 -2.58 -22.86 1.59
CA LEU A 244 -2.25 -21.91 2.65
C LEU A 244 -2.99 -22.21 3.98
N LYS A 245 -3.48 -23.44 4.14
CA LYS A 245 -4.19 -23.86 5.35
C LYS A 245 -3.36 -23.58 6.62
N GLY A 246 -4.00 -22.93 7.58
CA GLY A 246 -3.35 -22.51 8.83
C GLY A 246 -2.94 -21.04 8.85
N HIS A 247 -3.03 -20.33 7.72
CA HIS A 247 -2.86 -18.89 7.66
C HIS A 247 -4.21 -18.17 7.53
N ARG A 248 -4.29 -16.96 8.09
CA ARG A 248 -5.45 -16.10 7.90
C ARG A 248 -5.36 -15.43 6.54
N LEU A 249 -6.41 -15.60 5.75
CA LEU A 249 -6.57 -15.00 4.43
C LEU A 249 -7.80 -14.08 4.44
N GLU A 250 -7.69 -12.95 3.76
CA GLU A 250 -8.78 -11.99 3.59
C GLU A 250 -8.86 -11.60 2.11
N VAL A 251 -9.99 -11.91 1.46
CA VAL A 251 -10.22 -11.56 0.06
C VAL A 251 -10.51 -10.06 -0.05
N VAL A 252 -9.81 -9.38 -0.94
CA VAL A 252 -9.97 -7.94 -1.20
C VAL A 252 -10.55 -7.66 -2.59
N TYR A 253 -10.45 -8.62 -3.51
CA TYR A 253 -11.00 -8.49 -4.85
C TYR A 253 -11.24 -9.88 -5.47
N ASN A 254 -12.37 -10.07 -6.18
CA ASN A 254 -12.70 -11.28 -6.91
C ASN A 254 -12.64 -11.03 -8.42
N PHE A 255 -11.97 -11.97 -9.13
CA PHE A 255 -11.89 -11.96 -10.59
C PHE A 255 -13.07 -12.65 -11.25
#